data_b6c31bdb221356a25048a8a62a7a7b83
#
_entry.id   b6c31bdb221356a25048a8a62a7a7b83
#
_cell.length_a   1.000
_cell.length_b   1.000
_cell.length_c   1.000
_cell.angle_alpha   90.00
_cell.angle_beta   90.00
_cell.angle_gamma   90.00
#
_symmetry.space_group_name_H-M   'P 1'
#
loop_
_entity.id
_entity.type
_entity.pdbx_description
1 polymer ?
#
loop_
_entity_poly.entity_id
_entity_poly.type
_entity_poly.pdbx_seq_one_letter_code
_entity_poly.pdbx_strand_id
1 'polypeptide(L)'
;VPDENDLNRPADDAANNPLRDAAAGNEDTTARFGEDFVSKMYPLDGEISPEEQEAISALPSGSALLVVRRGPNAGARFLLDADVTTAGRHPNAEIFLDDVTVSRRHAEFTRRGTAFEVRDLGSLNGTYYDGVRIESALLSDSAEVQIGKFRLTFYASRQDLAAAANG
;
A
#
# COMPACT_ATOMS: atom_id res chain seq x y z
N VAL A 1 6.48 -45.15 10.00
CA VAL A 1 5.88 -44.93 10.09
C VAL A 1 5.37 -44.56 10.22
N PRO A 2 5.88 -44.62 10.13
CA PRO A 2 5.15 -44.11 10.06
C PRO A 2 4.54 -43.56 10.24
N ASP A 3 4.87 -43.48 10.03
CA ASP A 3 4.04 -42.97 10.07
C ASP A 3 3.70 -42.28 10.35
N GLU A 4 4.16 -42.42 10.25
CA GLU A 4 3.64 -41.87 10.36
C GLU A 4 3.27 -40.98 10.49
N ASN A 5 3.74 -41.35 10.21
CA ASN A 5 3.13 -40.62 10.21
C ASN A 5 2.70 -39.88 10.20
N ASP A 6 3.05 -40.13 9.88
CA ASP A 6 2.27 -39.54 9.78
C ASP A 6 1.75 -38.85 9.97
N LEU A 7 2.11 -39.13 9.82
CA LEU A 7 1.29 -38.59 9.91
C LEU A 7 0.86 -37.79 10.17
N ASN A 8 1.31 -37.95 10.11
CA ASN A 8 0.57 -37.21 10.30
C ASN A 8 0.27 -36.35 10.34
N ARG A 9 0.61 -36.33 9.97
CA ARG A 9 -0.01 -35.54 9.90
C ARG A 9 -0.52 -34.80 10.01
N PRO A 10 -0.21 -34.84 9.84
CA PRO A 10 -1.11 -33.99 9.76
C PRO A 10 -1.58 -33.29 9.86
N ALA A 11 -1.08 -33.31 9.72
CA ALA A 11 -1.82 -32.59 9.85
C ALA A 11 -2.05 -31.83 9.97
N ASP A 12 -1.49 -31.98 9.66
CA ASP A 12 -2.03 -31.24 9.84
C ASP A 12 -2.24 -30.42 9.87
N ASP A 13 -1.79 -30.61 9.59
CA ASP A 13 -2.34 -29.92 9.67
C ASP A 13 -2.81 -29.15 9.60
N ALA A 14 -2.55 -29.27 9.38
CA ALA A 14 -3.36 -28.64 9.33
C ALA A 14 -3.82 -28.08 9.43
N ALA A 15 -3.44 -28.25 9.34
CA ALA A 15 -4.25 -27.78 9.51
C ALA A 15 -4.49 -27.25 9.81
N ASN A 16 -4.09 -27.33 9.71
CA ASN A 16 -4.75 -26.86 10.05
C ASN A 16 -4.97 -26.16 10.32
N ASN A 17 -4.75 -26.09 10.15
CA ASN A 17 -5.45 -25.55 10.46
C ASN A 17 -6.28 -25.08 10.63
N PRO A 18 -6.44 -25.00 10.73
CA PRO A 18 -7.56 -24.59 10.67
C PRO A 18 -7.77 -23.47 10.66
N LEU A 19 -7.27 -23.14 10.68
CA LEU A 19 -7.51 -22.19 10.46
C LEU A 19 -6.97 -21.92 9.39
N ARG A 20 -6.75 -22.59 8.82
CA ARG A 20 -6.75 -22.67 7.90
C ARG A 20 -7.38 -23.05 7.26
N ASP A 21 -7.74 -23.21 7.48
CA ASP A 21 -8.73 -23.40 7.27
C ASP A 21 -9.39 -23.10 7.34
N ALA A 22 -9.17 -23.05 7.63
CA ALA A 22 -10.09 -22.79 7.88
C ALA A 22 -10.32 -22.06 7.31
N ALA A 23 -9.77 -21.82 7.02
CA ALA A 23 -10.26 -21.19 6.57
C ALA A 23 -10.59 -21.64 5.59
N ALA A 24 -10.61 -21.95 5.24
CA ALA A 24 -11.15 -22.33 4.54
C ALA A 24 -12.09 -22.90 4.57
N GLY A 25 -12.43 -22.98 4.60
CA GLY A 25 -13.33 -23.47 4.67
C GLY A 25 -14.06 -23.46 5.08
N ASN A 26 -14.34 -23.61 5.30
CA ASN A 26 -15.13 -23.64 5.65
C ASN A 26 -15.75 -23.41 6.02
N GLU A 27 -16.02 -23.55 6.20
CA GLU A 27 -16.66 -23.26 6.32
C GLU A 27 -17.15 -22.46 6.08
N ASP A 28 -17.66 -22.59 6.30
CA ASP A 28 -17.79 -21.85 5.39
C ASP A 28 -18.70 -20.67 5.32
N THR A 29 -20.04 -20.63 5.47
CA THR A 29 -20.91 -19.47 5.55
C THR A 29 -20.55 -18.55 6.69
N THR A 30 -20.27 -19.13 7.81
CA THR A 30 -19.84 -18.37 8.97
C THR A 30 -18.54 -17.65 8.72
N ALA A 31 -17.62 -18.34 8.07
CA ALA A 31 -16.33 -17.72 7.77
C ALA A 31 -16.49 -16.54 6.83
N ARG A 32 -17.36 -16.71 5.83
CA ARG A 32 -17.60 -15.64 4.89
C ARG A 32 -18.26 -14.44 5.55
N PHE A 33 -19.20 -14.69 6.43
CA PHE A 33 -19.85 -13.61 7.17
C PHE A 33 -18.83 -12.86 8.02
N GLY A 34 -17.93 -13.59 8.65
CA GLY A 34 -16.89 -12.95 9.45
C GLY A 34 -15.97 -12.09 8.63
N GLU A 35 -15.63 -12.53 7.43
CA GLU A 35 -14.79 -11.73 6.54
C GLU A 35 -15.46 -10.41 6.18
N ASP A 36 -16.73 -10.46 5.81
CA ASP A 36 -17.46 -9.24 5.47
C ASP A 36 -17.50 -8.29 6.64
N PHE A 37 -17.80 -8.82 7.81
CA PHE A 37 -17.90 -8.00 9.01
C PHE A 37 -16.55 -7.33 9.31
N VAL A 38 -15.47 -8.09 9.27
CA VAL A 38 -14.14 -7.57 9.58
C VAL A 38 -13.73 -6.52 8.57
N SER A 39 -14.02 -6.76 7.29
CA SER A 39 -13.65 -5.79 6.25
C SER A 39 -14.33 -4.45 6.45
N LYS A 40 -15.56 -4.44 6.94
CA LYS A 40 -16.27 -3.20 7.19
C LYS A 40 -15.76 -2.48 8.41
N MET A 41 -15.40 -3.22 9.45
CA MET A 41 -14.97 -2.64 10.71
C MET A 41 -13.49 -2.32 10.73
N TYR A 42 -12.67 -3.22 10.20
CA TYR A 42 -11.22 -3.12 10.29
C TYR A 42 -10.64 -3.51 8.94
N PRO A 43 -10.47 -2.54 8.01
CA PRO A 43 -9.92 -2.86 6.71
C PRO A 43 -8.58 -3.59 6.85
N LEU A 44 -8.40 -4.63 6.07
CA LEU A 44 -7.17 -5.39 6.08
C LEU A 44 -6.04 -4.58 5.42
N ASP A 45 -4.82 -5.01 5.73
CA ASP A 45 -3.65 -4.42 5.13
C ASP A 45 -3.79 -4.43 3.62
N GLY A 46 -3.62 -3.26 2.99
CA GLY A 46 -3.72 -3.16 1.55
C GLY A 46 -5.12 -2.95 1.02
N GLU A 47 -6.12 -3.06 1.87
CA GLU A 47 -7.49 -2.84 1.43
C GLU A 47 -7.86 -1.38 1.54
N ILE A 48 -8.77 -0.97 0.68
CA ILE A 48 -9.23 0.42 0.61
C ILE A 48 -10.47 0.56 1.47
N SER A 49 -10.43 1.47 2.46
CA SER A 49 -11.60 1.77 3.26
C SER A 49 -12.62 2.54 2.43
N PRO A 50 -13.89 2.55 2.84
CA PRO A 50 -14.89 3.35 2.12
C PRO A 50 -14.53 4.82 2.01
N GLU A 51 -13.96 5.40 3.06
CA GLU A 51 -13.55 6.81 3.01
C GLU A 51 -12.41 7.01 2.02
N GLU A 52 -11.46 6.10 1.98
CA GLU A 52 -10.36 6.18 1.04
C GLU A 52 -10.87 6.01 -0.38
N GLN A 53 -11.79 5.09 -0.60
CA GLN A 53 -12.34 4.89 -1.92
C GLN A 53 -13.07 6.12 -2.42
N GLU A 54 -13.81 6.78 -1.55
CA GLU A 54 -14.49 8.02 -1.89
C GLU A 54 -13.49 9.10 -2.23
N ALA A 55 -12.43 9.23 -1.44
CA ALA A 55 -11.38 10.22 -1.71
C ALA A 55 -10.71 9.96 -3.06
N ILE A 56 -10.42 8.69 -3.34
CA ILE A 56 -9.79 8.32 -4.62
C ILE A 56 -10.73 8.64 -5.78
N SER A 57 -12.01 8.33 -5.63
CA SER A 57 -12.99 8.59 -6.68
C SER A 57 -13.15 10.07 -6.97
N ALA A 58 -12.87 10.90 -5.98
CA ALA A 58 -13.03 12.35 -6.11
C ALA A 58 -11.78 13.03 -6.65
N LEU A 59 -10.70 12.32 -6.88
CA LEU A 59 -9.45 12.93 -7.34
C LEU A 59 -9.63 13.58 -8.71
N PRO A 60 -9.30 14.88 -8.84
CA PRO A 60 -9.33 15.52 -10.16
C PRO A 60 -8.25 14.96 -11.07
N SER A 61 -8.41 15.18 -12.36
CA SER A 61 -7.37 14.83 -13.32
C SER A 61 -6.06 15.53 -12.96
N GLY A 62 -4.96 14.81 -13.07
CA GLY A 62 -3.65 15.35 -12.77
C GLY A 62 -3.28 15.32 -11.31
N SER A 63 -4.11 14.70 -10.47
CA SER A 63 -3.79 14.54 -9.06
C SER A 63 -3.78 13.07 -8.68
N ALA A 64 -3.21 12.78 -7.50
CA ALA A 64 -3.10 11.42 -7.00
C ALA A 64 -3.12 11.45 -5.48
N LEU A 65 -3.24 10.27 -4.90
CA LEU A 65 -3.31 10.12 -3.45
C LEU A 65 -2.28 9.10 -3.00
N LEU A 66 -1.55 9.44 -1.95
CA LEU A 66 -0.68 8.48 -1.25
C LEU A 66 -1.30 8.17 0.10
N VAL A 67 -1.43 6.90 0.42
CA VAL A 67 -2.00 6.47 1.68
C VAL A 67 -0.95 5.65 2.43
N VAL A 68 -0.68 6.05 3.68
CA VAL A 68 0.28 5.34 4.51
C VAL A 68 -0.40 4.07 5.02
N ARG A 69 0.12 2.91 4.59
CA ARG A 69 -0.41 1.62 5.01
C ARG A 69 0.32 1.07 6.21
N ARG A 70 1.62 1.34 6.30
CA ARG A 70 2.42 0.88 7.43
C ARG A 70 3.34 1.99 7.86
N GLY A 71 3.60 2.05 9.16
CA GLY A 71 4.48 3.03 9.75
C GLY A 71 3.82 3.75 10.88
N PRO A 72 4.56 4.67 11.52
CA PRO A 72 4.06 5.36 12.72
C PRO A 72 2.75 6.12 12.54
N ASN A 73 2.47 6.60 11.32
CA ASN A 73 1.24 7.34 11.07
C ASN A 73 0.36 6.62 10.04
N ALA A 74 0.24 5.30 10.15
CA ALA A 74 -0.59 4.53 9.24
C ALA A 74 -2.00 5.12 9.19
N GLY A 75 -2.54 5.21 7.98
CA GLY A 75 -3.83 5.83 7.75
C GLY A 75 -3.76 7.26 7.26
N ALA A 76 -2.60 7.90 7.36
CA ALA A 76 -2.43 9.25 6.84
C ALA A 76 -2.52 9.24 5.33
N ARG A 77 -3.04 10.35 4.77
CA ARG A 77 -3.21 10.50 3.33
C ARG A 77 -2.58 11.79 2.88
N PHE A 78 -1.94 11.75 1.72
CA PHE A 78 -1.28 12.92 1.15
C PHE A 78 -1.75 13.09 -0.29
N LEU A 79 -2.22 14.28 -0.61
CA LEU A 79 -2.67 14.59 -1.96
C LEU A 79 -1.46 15.04 -2.79
N LEU A 80 -1.32 14.44 -3.96
CA LEU A 80 -0.29 14.85 -4.93
C LEU A 80 -0.99 15.64 -6.02
N ASP A 81 -0.86 16.96 -5.97
CA ASP A 81 -1.48 17.82 -6.97
C ASP A 81 -0.55 18.95 -7.42
N ALA A 82 0.74 18.81 -7.12
CA ALA A 82 1.76 19.77 -7.54
C ALA A 82 2.73 19.09 -8.49
N ASP A 83 3.53 19.90 -9.18
CA ASP A 83 4.51 19.36 -10.11
C ASP A 83 5.59 18.56 -9.39
N VAL A 84 5.95 18.98 -8.18
CA VAL A 84 6.95 18.28 -7.38
C VAL A 84 6.48 18.26 -5.93
N THR A 85 6.52 17.10 -5.31
CA THR A 85 6.18 16.93 -3.89
C THR A 85 7.32 16.18 -3.23
N THR A 86 7.89 16.76 -2.17
CA THR A 86 9.05 16.20 -1.48
C THR A 86 8.61 15.42 -0.25
N ALA A 87 9.22 14.25 -0.06
CA ALA A 87 8.97 13.42 1.11
C ALA A 87 10.26 13.29 1.91
N GLY A 88 10.16 13.41 3.22
CA GLY A 88 11.33 13.28 4.07
C GLY A 88 11.06 13.61 5.52
N ARG A 89 12.13 13.59 6.31
CA ARG A 89 12.05 13.85 7.74
C ARG A 89 12.18 15.33 8.08
N HIS A 90 12.44 16.17 7.08
CA HIS A 90 12.54 17.60 7.32
C HIS A 90 11.12 18.18 7.51
N PRO A 91 10.93 19.07 8.52
CA PRO A 91 9.59 19.62 8.77
C PRO A 91 8.98 20.36 7.58
N ASN A 92 9.79 20.84 6.64
CA ASN A 92 9.28 21.55 5.47
C ASN A 92 8.89 20.62 4.34
N ALA A 93 9.10 19.30 4.48
CA ALA A 93 8.68 18.37 3.45
C ALA A 93 7.15 18.33 3.39
N GLU A 94 6.60 18.36 2.17
CA GLU A 94 5.15 18.26 2.00
C GLU A 94 4.63 16.94 2.55
N ILE A 95 5.38 15.87 2.33
CA ILE A 95 5.07 14.57 2.93
C ILE A 95 6.08 14.39 4.05
N PHE A 96 5.67 14.85 5.23
CA PHE A 96 6.55 14.81 6.40
C PHE A 96 6.44 13.43 7.06
N LEU A 97 7.54 12.69 7.01
CA LEU A 97 7.61 11.34 7.59
C LEU A 97 8.62 11.38 8.72
N ASP A 98 8.11 11.55 9.94
CA ASP A 98 8.94 11.80 11.12
C ASP A 98 9.43 10.49 11.73
N ASP A 99 10.51 9.96 11.17
CA ASP A 99 11.10 8.74 11.69
C ASP A 99 12.58 8.72 11.35
N VAL A 100 13.37 8.10 12.23
CA VAL A 100 14.84 8.07 12.06
C VAL A 100 15.25 7.24 10.83
N THR A 101 14.38 6.36 10.34
CA THR A 101 14.69 5.57 9.14
C THR A 101 14.53 6.38 7.86
N VAL A 102 14.02 7.61 7.95
CA VAL A 102 13.75 8.45 6.79
C VAL A 102 14.81 9.56 6.75
N SER A 103 15.39 9.77 5.57
CA SER A 103 16.34 10.86 5.38
C SER A 103 15.61 12.19 5.34
N ARG A 104 16.32 13.28 5.66
CA ARG A 104 15.69 14.60 5.68
C ARG A 104 15.05 14.95 4.33
N ARG A 105 15.78 14.69 3.24
CA ARG A 105 15.24 14.74 1.89
C ARG A 105 15.39 13.34 1.33
N HIS A 106 14.30 12.58 1.36
CA HIS A 106 14.37 11.14 1.07
C HIS A 106 13.98 10.85 -0.37
N ALA A 107 12.86 11.39 -0.81
CA ALA A 107 12.35 11.11 -2.13
C ALA A 107 11.49 12.28 -2.60
N GLU A 108 11.26 12.33 -3.91
CA GLU A 108 10.33 13.32 -4.44
C GLU A 108 9.42 12.65 -5.44
N PHE A 109 8.21 13.20 -5.54
CA PHE A 109 7.20 12.74 -6.48
C PHE A 109 7.01 13.83 -7.51
N THR A 110 7.24 13.51 -8.76
CA THR A 110 7.18 14.48 -9.85
C THR A 110 6.04 14.15 -10.78
N ARG A 111 5.19 15.14 -11.04
CA ARG A 111 4.07 14.96 -11.97
C ARG A 111 4.57 15.12 -13.39
N ARG A 112 4.21 14.15 -14.24
CA ARG A 112 4.56 14.19 -15.66
C ARG A 112 3.28 14.01 -16.45
N GLY A 113 2.66 15.14 -16.86
CA GLY A 113 1.33 15.09 -17.45
C GLY A 113 0.32 14.66 -16.40
N THR A 114 -0.29 13.50 -16.61
CA THR A 114 -1.22 12.92 -15.63
C THR A 114 -0.59 11.75 -14.88
N ALA A 115 0.68 11.46 -15.15
CA ALA A 115 1.40 10.39 -14.46
C ALA A 115 2.30 10.98 -13.39
N PHE A 116 2.76 10.13 -12.49
CA PHE A 116 3.70 10.54 -11.43
C PHE A 116 4.88 9.62 -11.41
N GLU A 117 6.02 10.17 -11.07
CA GLU A 117 7.28 9.45 -10.93
C GLU A 117 7.81 9.68 -9.52
N VAL A 118 8.33 8.61 -8.89
CA VAL A 118 9.03 8.73 -7.62
C VAL A 118 10.52 8.63 -7.88
N ARG A 119 11.29 9.48 -7.20
CA ARG A 119 12.75 9.49 -7.32
C ARG A 119 13.37 9.54 -5.95
N ASP A 120 14.38 8.69 -5.72
CA ASP A 120 15.17 8.72 -4.50
C ASP A 120 16.15 9.89 -4.56
N LEU A 121 16.27 10.62 -3.46
CA LEU A 121 17.14 11.81 -3.41
C LEU A 121 18.45 11.49 -2.70
N GLY A 122 19.00 10.30 -2.91
CA GLY A 122 20.24 9.91 -2.26
C GLY A 122 20.03 9.53 -0.81
N SER A 123 18.91 8.93 -0.50
CA SER A 123 18.58 8.58 0.88
C SER A 123 19.51 7.51 1.42
N LEU A 124 19.63 7.47 2.74
CA LEU A 124 20.49 6.50 3.40
C LEU A 124 19.95 5.08 3.23
N ASN A 125 18.66 4.91 3.44
CA ASN A 125 18.06 3.58 3.45
C ASN A 125 17.40 3.19 2.14
N GLY A 126 17.34 4.11 1.16
CA GLY A 126 16.79 3.82 -0.14
C GLY A 126 15.29 3.99 -0.22
N THR A 127 14.79 4.03 -1.45
CA THR A 127 13.37 4.08 -1.77
C THR A 127 13.06 2.81 -2.53
N TYR A 128 11.96 2.16 -2.18
CA TYR A 128 11.58 0.88 -2.76
C TYR A 128 10.23 0.99 -3.45
N TYR A 129 10.15 0.42 -4.63
CA TYR A 129 8.93 0.39 -5.43
C TYR A 129 8.51 -1.05 -5.59
N ASP A 130 7.35 -1.42 -5.04
CA ASP A 130 6.86 -2.80 -5.02
C ASP A 130 7.94 -3.77 -4.56
N GLY A 131 8.70 -3.36 -3.53
CA GLY A 131 9.70 -4.20 -2.92
C GLY A 131 11.08 -4.14 -3.57
N VAL A 132 11.25 -3.38 -4.64
CA VAL A 132 12.53 -3.28 -5.37
C VAL A 132 13.12 -1.90 -5.15
N ARG A 133 14.40 -1.86 -4.75
CA ARG A 133 15.09 -0.57 -4.56
C ARG A 133 15.25 0.11 -5.91
N ILE A 134 14.91 1.39 -5.96
CA ILE A 134 14.93 2.14 -7.21
C ILE A 134 15.65 3.47 -7.03
N GLU A 135 16.13 4.02 -8.14
CA GLU A 135 16.54 5.43 -8.21
C GLU A 135 15.36 6.28 -8.63
N SER A 136 14.58 5.80 -9.57
CA SER A 136 13.33 6.42 -9.97
C SER A 136 12.43 5.37 -10.59
N ALA A 137 11.12 5.63 -10.57
CA ALA A 137 10.16 4.72 -11.16
C ALA A 137 8.86 5.47 -11.44
N LEU A 138 8.23 5.14 -12.56
CA LEU A 138 6.88 5.62 -12.83
C LEU A 138 5.90 4.86 -11.96
N LEU A 139 4.96 5.57 -11.38
CA LEU A 139 4.03 5.01 -10.41
C LEU A 139 2.80 4.46 -11.12
N SER A 140 2.51 3.19 -10.86
CA SER A 140 1.28 2.56 -11.31
C SER A 140 0.23 2.63 -10.22
N ASP A 141 -1.03 2.66 -10.62
CA ASP A 141 -2.11 2.67 -9.64
C ASP A 141 -2.00 1.47 -8.71
N SER A 142 -2.16 1.72 -7.42
CA SER A 142 -2.09 0.72 -6.36
C SER A 142 -0.68 0.22 -6.06
N ALA A 143 0.34 0.82 -6.66
CA ALA A 143 1.72 0.42 -6.37
C ALA A 143 2.13 0.87 -4.99
N GLU A 144 3.08 0.14 -4.41
CA GLU A 144 3.59 0.44 -3.08
C GLU A 144 4.94 1.12 -3.17
N VAL A 145 5.10 2.19 -2.40
CA VAL A 145 6.38 2.90 -2.25
C VAL A 145 6.80 2.78 -0.80
N GLN A 146 8.02 2.30 -0.56
CA GLN A 146 8.54 2.17 0.79
C GLN A 146 9.62 3.21 1.02
N ILE A 147 9.44 4.01 2.05
CA ILE A 147 10.37 5.05 2.47
C ILE A 147 10.63 4.84 3.96
N GLY A 148 11.83 4.35 4.30
CA GLY A 148 12.13 3.99 5.68
C GLY A 148 11.16 2.94 6.17
N LYS A 149 10.56 3.18 7.33
CA LYS A 149 9.55 2.27 7.89
C LYS A 149 8.18 2.43 7.27
N PHE A 150 7.99 3.44 6.42
CA PHE A 150 6.68 3.76 5.88
C PHE A 150 6.45 3.01 4.59
N ARG A 151 5.25 2.46 4.45
CA ARG A 151 4.79 1.88 3.20
C ARG A 151 3.56 2.64 2.77
N LEU A 152 3.65 3.24 1.59
CA LEU A 152 2.61 4.08 1.05
C LEU A 152 2.07 3.46 -0.21
N THR A 153 0.76 3.53 -0.41
CA THR A 153 0.14 3.05 -1.65
C THR A 153 -0.27 4.24 -2.48
N PHE A 154 0.05 4.19 -3.75
CA PHE A 154 -0.25 5.25 -4.70
C PHE A 154 -1.55 4.96 -5.43
N TYR A 155 -2.43 5.96 -5.50
CA TYR A 155 -3.70 5.85 -6.23
C TYR A 155 -3.81 7.02 -7.20
N ALA A 156 -3.99 6.69 -8.48
CA ALA A 156 -4.14 7.71 -9.52
C ALA A 156 -5.60 8.14 -9.62
N SER A 157 -5.81 9.29 -10.26
CA SER A 157 -7.15 9.76 -10.55
C SER A 157 -7.88 8.73 -11.42
N ARG A 158 -9.13 8.42 -11.06
CA ARG A 158 -9.92 7.47 -11.85
C ARG A 158 -10.18 8.02 -13.24
N GLN A 159 -10.29 9.34 -13.36
CA GLN A 159 -10.45 9.99 -14.66
C GLN A 159 -9.25 9.75 -15.56
N ASP A 160 -8.05 9.86 -14.98
CA ASP A 160 -6.82 9.68 -15.75
C ASP A 160 -6.63 8.22 -16.15
N LEU A 161 -7.00 7.29 -15.27
CA LEU A 161 -6.93 5.87 -15.60
C LEU A 161 -7.89 5.52 -16.75
N ALA A 162 -9.11 6.07 -16.71
CA ALA A 162 -10.06 5.82 -17.76
C ALA A 162 -9.58 6.40 -19.09
N ALA A 163 -8.99 7.59 -19.07
CA ALA A 163 -8.47 8.21 -20.29
C ALA A 163 -7.33 7.38 -20.86
N ALA A 164 -6.41 6.88 -20.00
CA ALA A 164 -5.31 6.05 -20.47
C ALA A 164 -5.81 4.75 -21.06
N ALA A 165 -6.86 4.15 -20.47
CA ALA A 165 -7.41 2.91 -20.98
C ALA A 165 -8.06 3.11 -22.34
N ASN A 166 -8.65 4.28 -22.57
CA ASN A 166 -9.34 4.58 -23.83
C ASN A 166 -8.39 5.15 -24.89
N GLY A 167 -7.25 5.64 -24.45
CA GLY A 167 -6.30 6.22 -25.34
C GLY A 167 -5.25 5.23 -25.77
#